data_06f82f2dbae38cde548e5d840f42958f
#
_entry.id   06f82f2dbae38cde548e5d840f42958f
#
_cell.length_a   1.000
_cell.length_b   1.000
_cell.length_c   1.000
_cell.angle_alpha   90.00
_cell.angle_beta   90.00
_cell.angle_gamma   90.00
#
_symmetry.space_group_name_H-M   'P 1'
#
loop_
_entity.id
_entity.type
_entity.pdbx_description
1 polymer ?
#
loop_
_entity_poly.entity_id
_entity_poly.type
_entity_poly.pdbx_seq_one_letter_code
_entity_poly.pdbx_strand_id
1 'polypeptide(L)' 'APGFIETDMTAYLDDDAKTKLIEDIPLKRLGSVQDISDLVIFLSSEDASYITGQTISVDGGLFMY' A
#
# COMPACT_ATOMS: atom_id res chain seq x y z
N ALA A 1 5.50 -4.83 2.41
CA ALA A 1 4.25 -5.61 2.31
C ALA A 1 3.12 -4.72 1.82
N PRO A 2 2.89 -4.65 0.50
CA PRO A 2 1.81 -3.84 -0.06
C PRO A 2 0.42 -4.37 0.33
N GLY A 3 -0.53 -3.46 0.49
CA GLY A 3 -1.94 -3.77 0.61
C GLY A 3 -2.63 -3.77 -0.75
N PHE A 4 -3.86 -3.29 -0.79
CA PHE A 4 -4.60 -3.19 -2.06
C PHE A 4 -4.16 -1.96 -2.82
N ILE A 5 -3.57 -2.19 -3.98
CA ILE A 5 -3.00 -1.14 -4.83
C ILE A 5 -3.81 -1.05 -6.13
N GLU A 6 -4.19 0.16 -6.51
CA GLU A 6 -4.91 0.38 -7.75
C GLU A 6 -3.98 0.19 -8.95
N THR A 7 -4.27 -0.84 -9.74
CA THR A 7 -3.54 -1.22 -10.94
C THR A 7 -4.54 -1.61 -12.02
N ASP A 8 -4.06 -1.95 -13.22
CA ASP A 8 -4.92 -2.47 -14.28
C ASP A 8 -5.68 -3.72 -13.83
N MET A 9 -5.11 -4.52 -12.94
CA MET A 9 -5.77 -5.71 -12.40
C MET A 9 -6.95 -5.37 -11.50
N THR A 10 -6.90 -4.24 -10.78
CA THR A 10 -8.01 -3.80 -9.93
C THR A 10 -9.09 -3.05 -10.70
N ALA A 11 -8.79 -2.61 -11.93
CA ALA A 11 -9.76 -1.93 -12.78
C ALA A 11 -10.93 -2.83 -13.18
N TYR A 12 -10.79 -4.15 -13.08
CA TYR A 12 -11.87 -5.11 -13.32
C TYR A 12 -12.90 -5.18 -12.20
N LEU A 13 -12.58 -4.65 -11.04
CA LEU A 13 -13.53 -4.62 -9.92
C LEU A 13 -14.61 -3.57 -10.22
N ASP A 14 -15.86 -3.93 -9.96
CA ASP A 14 -16.94 -2.96 -10.05
C ASP A 14 -16.88 -1.97 -8.87
N ASP A 15 -17.69 -0.91 -8.93
CA ASP A 15 -17.68 0.13 -7.91
C ASP A 15 -18.09 -0.40 -6.54
N ASP A 16 -19.02 -1.36 -6.50
CA ASP A 16 -19.46 -1.96 -5.24
C ASP A 16 -18.35 -2.76 -4.58
N ALA A 17 -17.59 -3.55 -5.36
CA ALA A 17 -16.47 -4.32 -4.83
C ALA A 17 -15.35 -3.40 -4.33
N LYS A 18 -15.04 -2.33 -5.07
CA LYS A 18 -14.06 -1.34 -4.64
C LYS A 18 -14.48 -0.64 -3.35
N THR A 19 -15.75 -0.25 -3.25
CA THR A 19 -16.28 0.41 -2.06
C THR A 19 -16.13 -0.47 -0.83
N LYS A 20 -16.41 -1.78 -0.96
CA LYS A 20 -16.25 -2.72 0.15
C LYS A 20 -14.79 -2.85 0.60
N LEU A 21 -13.85 -2.90 -0.35
CA LEU A 21 -12.42 -2.93 -0.01
C LEU A 21 -12.02 -1.66 0.74
N ILE A 22 -12.45 -0.50 0.25
CA ILE A 22 -12.08 0.80 0.82
C ILE A 22 -12.64 0.97 2.23
N GLU A 23 -13.83 0.43 2.51
CA GLU A 23 -14.45 0.52 3.83
C GLU A 23 -13.57 -0.06 4.93
N ASP A 24 -12.84 -1.14 4.64
CA ASP A 24 -11.99 -1.83 5.60
C ASP A 24 -10.62 -1.18 5.76
N ILE A 25 -10.26 -0.23 4.90
CA ILE A 25 -8.97 0.45 4.94
C ILE A 25 -9.08 1.73 5.79
N PRO A 26 -8.32 1.84 6.90
CA PRO A 26 -8.39 3.04 7.75
C PRO A 26 -8.17 4.35 7.02
N LEU A 27 -7.25 4.42 6.06
CA LEU A 27 -7.03 5.64 5.27
C LEU A 27 -8.07 5.86 4.17
N LYS A 28 -9.04 4.93 4.00
CA LYS A 28 -10.21 5.08 3.14
C LYS A 28 -9.86 5.32 1.68
N ARG A 29 -8.81 4.69 1.19
CA ARG A 29 -8.46 4.69 -0.23
C ARG A 29 -7.60 3.48 -0.55
N LEU A 30 -7.63 3.08 -1.83
CA LEU A 30 -6.64 2.14 -2.36
C LEU A 30 -5.29 2.85 -2.45
N GLY A 31 -4.21 2.10 -2.31
CA GLY A 31 -2.89 2.64 -2.57
C GLY A 31 -2.66 2.82 -4.06
N SER A 32 -1.71 3.69 -4.42
CA SER A 32 -1.24 3.84 -5.79
C SER A 32 0.11 3.16 -5.96
N VAL A 33 0.52 2.91 -7.20
CA VAL A 33 1.87 2.39 -7.47
C VAL A 33 2.93 3.35 -6.93
N GLN A 34 2.63 4.66 -6.89
CA GLN A 34 3.53 5.66 -6.35
C GLN A 34 3.75 5.48 -4.84
N ASP A 35 2.72 5.06 -4.09
CA ASP A 35 2.86 4.78 -2.66
C ASP A 35 3.92 3.71 -2.41
N ILE A 36 3.99 2.70 -3.26
CA ILE A 36 4.97 1.62 -3.15
C ILE A 36 6.35 2.09 -3.60
N SER A 37 6.44 2.78 -4.74
CA SER A 37 7.73 3.22 -5.27
C SER A 37 8.40 4.26 -4.36
N ASP A 38 7.64 5.11 -3.69
CA ASP A 38 8.19 6.08 -2.75
C ASP A 38 8.90 5.38 -1.58
N LEU A 39 8.32 4.31 -1.05
CA LEU A 39 8.97 3.54 0.01
C LEU A 39 10.21 2.80 -0.52
N VAL A 40 10.13 2.22 -1.72
CA VAL A 40 11.28 1.52 -2.31
C VAL A 40 12.44 2.49 -2.51
N ILE A 41 12.18 3.70 -3.01
CA ILE A 41 13.20 4.73 -3.19
C ILE A 41 13.84 5.10 -1.85
N PHE A 42 13.03 5.33 -0.81
CA PHE A 42 13.53 5.64 0.52
C PHE A 42 14.40 4.52 1.07
N LEU A 43 13.93 3.27 1.00
CA LEU A 43 14.66 2.12 1.53
C LEU A 43 15.94 1.83 0.75
N SER A 44 16.02 2.28 -0.49
CA SER A 44 17.22 2.14 -1.33
C SER A 44 18.21 3.28 -1.12
N SER A 45 17.87 4.28 -0.32
CA SER A 45 18.70 5.46 -0.08
C SER A 45 19.58 5.28 1.16
N GLU A 46 20.56 6.17 1.32
CA GLU A 46 21.39 6.21 2.52
C GLU A 46 20.60 6.62 3.76
N ASP A 47 19.49 7.32 3.58
CA ASP A 47 18.63 7.72 4.69
C ASP A 47 18.02 6.52 5.43
N ALA A 48 17.96 5.35 4.77
CA ALA A 48 17.50 4.11 5.37
C ALA A 48 18.64 3.16 5.77
N SER A 49 19.85 3.67 5.94
CA SER A 49 21.06 2.84 6.11
C SER A 49 21.07 2.00 7.38
N TYR A 50 20.27 2.35 8.38
CA TYR A 50 20.19 1.59 9.64
C TYR A 50 18.92 0.73 9.73
N ILE A 51 18.13 0.66 8.67
CA ILE A 51 16.90 -0.13 8.61
C ILE A 51 17.19 -1.45 7.91
N THR A 52 17.00 -2.55 8.63
CA THR A 52 17.17 -3.89 8.07
C THR A 52 16.32 -4.89 8.83
N GLY A 53 16.01 -6.01 8.20
CA GLY A 53 15.27 -7.10 8.83
C GLY A 53 13.79 -6.77 9.07
N GLN A 54 13.25 -5.69 8.49
CA GLN A 54 11.87 -5.26 8.74
C GLN A 54 10.95 -5.59 7.59
N THR A 55 9.72 -5.96 7.94
CA THR A 55 8.61 -6.01 7.00
C THR A 55 7.77 -4.77 7.25
N ILE A 56 7.71 -3.88 6.25
CA ILE A 56 7.00 -2.61 6.37
C ILE A 56 5.71 -2.69 5.57
N SER A 57 4.57 -2.52 6.25
CA SER A 57 3.26 -2.55 5.61
C SER A 57 2.97 -1.21 4.94
N VAL A 58 2.51 -1.26 3.68
CA VAL A 58 2.07 -0.10 2.91
C VAL A 58 0.65 -0.40 2.43
N ASP A 59 -0.31 -0.28 3.34
CA ASP A 59 -1.66 -0.79 3.16
C ASP A 59 -2.76 0.13 3.70
N GLY A 60 -2.41 1.39 3.98
CA GLY A 60 -3.36 2.34 4.54
C GLY A 60 -3.88 1.98 5.93
N GLY A 61 -3.20 1.08 6.63
CA GLY A 61 -3.55 0.63 7.97
C GLY A 61 -4.44 -0.61 8.00
N LEU A 62 -4.65 -1.28 6.86
CA LEU A 62 -5.53 -2.45 6.78
C LEU A 62 -5.09 -3.57 7.73
N PHE A 63 -3.78 -3.81 7.82
CA PHE A 63 -3.20 -4.79 8.74
C PHE A 63 -2.35 -4.08 9.79
N MET A 64 -3.01 -3.55 10.81
CA MET A 64 -2.30 -2.95 11.94
C MET A 64 -2.03 -4.02 13.00
N TYR A 65 -0.79 -4.07 13.43
CA TYR A 65 -0.32 -4.99 14.46
C TYR A 65 0.02 -4.26 15.74
#